data_63448c01a84ed99aa863ceef33a77182
#
_entry.id   63448c01a84ed99aa863ceef33a77182
#
_cell.length_a   1.000
_cell.length_b   1.000
_cell.length_c   1.000
_cell.angle_alpha   90.00
_cell.angle_beta   90.00
_cell.angle_gamma   90.00
#
_symmetry.space_group_name_H-M   'P 1'
#
loop_
_entity.id
_entity.type
_entity.pdbx_description
1 polymer ?
#
loop_
_entity_poly.entity_id
_entity_poly.type
_entity_poly.pdbx_seq_one_letter_code
_entity_poly.pdbx_strand_id
1 'polypeptide(L)'
;ELRLVIPESMKFFCVSESIANYLQNYIQYRKRKIFYGKLQFSELISVIIKHKNETFLYPCSEETTPENFKLLEKAKITYTKSVMYRSVPKNLSEVDIKNFDLVVMFSPIGVKSFIQSFKPSDYEKVVVAAFGSNTQVALKEAKIRTLIPAPTIEAPSMIMAIDRYLSFTANELEEHQLKIEEEFNKKPEKKAPASLKITAKKTAKTQAEKPKSK
;
A
#
# COMPACT_ATOMS: atom_id res chain seq x y z
N GLU A 1 -29.76 9.87 -7.19
CA GLU A 1 -29.14 8.68 -6.55
C GLU A 1 -29.62 7.42 -7.24
N LEU A 2 -28.66 6.59 -7.71
CA LEU A 2 -28.95 5.28 -8.30
C LEU A 2 -29.32 4.31 -7.16
N ARG A 3 -30.57 3.88 -7.11
CA ARG A 3 -31.02 2.83 -6.18
C ARG A 3 -30.61 1.44 -6.73
N LEU A 4 -29.33 1.13 -6.65
CA LEU A 4 -28.81 -0.17 -7.07
C LEU A 4 -29.06 -1.21 -5.98
N VAL A 5 -29.75 -2.28 -6.35
CA VAL A 5 -29.92 -3.46 -5.49
C VAL A 5 -28.81 -4.44 -5.84
N ILE A 6 -27.92 -4.69 -4.89
CA ILE A 6 -26.86 -5.67 -5.04
C ILE A 6 -27.45 -7.07 -4.90
N PRO A 7 -27.30 -7.97 -5.91
CA PRO A 7 -27.85 -9.31 -5.84
C PRO A 7 -27.28 -10.09 -4.65
N GLU A 8 -28.15 -10.85 -3.97
CA GLU A 8 -27.72 -11.69 -2.87
C GLU A 8 -26.72 -12.80 -3.25
N SER A 9 -26.67 -13.15 -4.55
CA SER A 9 -25.71 -14.12 -5.08
C SER A 9 -24.29 -13.55 -5.22
N MET A 10 -24.12 -12.21 -5.21
CA MET A 10 -22.85 -11.57 -5.43
C MET A 10 -21.82 -11.94 -4.33
N LYS A 11 -20.60 -12.23 -4.75
CA LYS A 11 -19.47 -12.51 -3.87
C LYS A 11 -18.50 -11.35 -3.90
N PHE A 12 -17.86 -11.09 -2.76
CA PHE A 12 -16.91 -10.00 -2.60
C PHE A 12 -15.55 -10.56 -2.22
N PHE A 13 -14.51 -10.07 -2.89
CA PHE A 13 -13.13 -10.46 -2.67
C PHE A 13 -12.33 -9.23 -2.27
N CYS A 14 -11.92 -9.15 -1.02
CA CYS A 14 -11.25 -8.00 -0.41
C CYS A 14 -9.77 -8.31 -0.16
N VAL A 15 -8.89 -7.33 -0.35
CA VAL A 15 -7.45 -7.55 -0.12
C VAL A 15 -7.12 -7.75 1.37
N SER A 16 -7.98 -7.28 2.28
CA SER A 16 -7.80 -7.44 3.73
C SER A 16 -9.12 -7.65 4.46
N GLU A 17 -9.02 -8.17 5.67
CA GLU A 17 -10.16 -8.33 6.58
C GLU A 17 -10.77 -6.97 6.96
N SER A 18 -9.96 -5.94 7.17
CA SER A 18 -10.44 -4.58 7.47
C SER A 18 -11.32 -4.02 6.36
N ILE A 19 -10.97 -4.27 5.09
CA ILE A 19 -11.81 -3.86 3.95
C ILE A 19 -13.10 -4.68 3.92
N ALA A 20 -13.02 -6.00 4.18
CA ALA A 20 -14.20 -6.85 4.27
C ALA A 20 -15.17 -6.39 5.38
N ASN A 21 -14.64 -5.99 6.53
CA ASN A 21 -15.42 -5.43 7.63
C ASN A 21 -16.01 -4.06 7.28
N TYR A 22 -15.25 -3.19 6.62
CA TYR A 22 -15.74 -1.88 6.18
C TYR A 22 -16.88 -1.99 5.15
N LEU A 23 -16.83 -3.01 4.31
CA LEU A 23 -17.86 -3.29 3.30
C LEU A 23 -19.25 -3.51 3.90
N GLN A 24 -19.35 -3.96 5.17
CA GLN A 24 -20.61 -4.16 5.88
C GLN A 24 -21.46 -2.89 6.02
N ASN A 25 -20.83 -1.72 5.95
CA ASN A 25 -21.53 -0.43 6.01
C ASN A 25 -22.36 -0.16 4.74
N TYR A 26 -22.14 -0.92 3.66
CA TYR A 26 -22.73 -0.65 2.35
C TYR A 26 -23.54 -1.82 1.78
N ILE A 27 -23.33 -3.03 2.32
CA ILE A 27 -23.99 -4.25 1.86
C ILE A 27 -24.51 -5.06 3.03
N GLN A 28 -25.52 -5.91 2.78
CA GLN A 28 -25.90 -6.93 3.77
C GLN A 28 -24.76 -7.92 3.93
N TYR A 29 -24.16 -7.96 5.12
CA TYR A 29 -23.04 -8.85 5.40
C TYR A 29 -23.47 -10.33 5.42
N ARG A 30 -22.82 -11.14 4.56
CA ARG A 30 -23.02 -12.59 4.49
C ARG A 30 -21.65 -13.26 4.51
N LYS A 31 -21.27 -13.83 5.64
CA LYS A 31 -19.96 -14.46 5.87
C LYS A 31 -19.54 -15.44 4.75
N ARG A 32 -20.49 -16.17 4.15
CA ARG A 32 -20.21 -17.14 3.07
C ARG A 32 -19.99 -16.49 1.69
N LYS A 33 -20.19 -15.20 1.57
CA LYS A 33 -20.07 -14.44 0.32
C LYS A 33 -18.92 -13.43 0.31
N ILE A 34 -18.25 -13.27 1.45
CA ILE A 34 -17.15 -12.33 1.60
C ILE A 34 -15.86 -13.10 1.88
N PHE A 35 -14.87 -12.88 1.02
CA PHE A 35 -13.56 -13.51 1.04
C PHE A 35 -12.49 -12.43 1.16
N TYR A 36 -11.42 -12.68 1.88
CA TYR A 36 -10.33 -11.71 2.01
C TYR A 36 -8.96 -12.36 2.07
N GLY A 37 -7.95 -11.59 1.65
CA GLY A 37 -6.53 -11.92 1.73
C GLY A 37 -5.88 -11.33 2.99
N LYS A 38 -4.54 -11.34 3.01
CA LYS A 38 -3.70 -10.84 4.12
C LYS A 38 -2.97 -9.53 3.75
N LEU A 39 -3.65 -8.55 3.16
CA LEU A 39 -3.16 -7.23 2.75
C LEU A 39 -2.59 -7.12 1.33
N GLN A 40 -2.14 -8.19 0.70
CA GLN A 40 -1.60 -8.13 -0.66
C GLN A 40 -2.52 -8.82 -1.66
N PHE A 41 -2.63 -8.24 -2.86
CA PHE A 41 -3.44 -8.83 -3.93
C PHE A 41 -2.92 -10.21 -4.38
N SER A 42 -1.59 -10.41 -4.32
CA SER A 42 -0.95 -11.70 -4.62
C SER A 42 -1.43 -12.83 -3.70
N GLU A 43 -1.84 -12.53 -2.48
CA GLU A 43 -2.41 -13.51 -1.53
C GLU A 43 -3.89 -13.75 -1.81
N LEU A 44 -4.62 -12.70 -2.19
CA LEU A 44 -6.03 -12.81 -2.56
C LEU A 44 -6.23 -13.65 -3.80
N ILE A 45 -5.30 -13.65 -4.76
CA ILE A 45 -5.40 -14.42 -5.99
C ILE A 45 -5.59 -15.93 -5.74
N SER A 46 -4.98 -16.47 -4.69
CA SER A 46 -5.14 -17.87 -4.29
C SER A 46 -6.58 -18.23 -3.89
N VAL A 47 -7.31 -17.25 -3.38
CA VAL A 47 -8.74 -17.37 -3.02
C VAL A 47 -9.60 -17.21 -4.27
N ILE A 48 -9.28 -16.23 -5.13
CA ILE A 48 -9.99 -15.99 -6.41
C ILE A 48 -9.91 -17.21 -7.32
N ILE A 49 -8.78 -17.90 -7.41
CA ILE A 49 -8.60 -19.10 -8.22
C ILE A 49 -9.61 -20.22 -7.88
N LYS A 50 -10.02 -20.35 -6.62
CA LYS A 50 -11.06 -21.32 -6.21
C LYS A 50 -12.43 -21.02 -6.82
N HIS A 51 -12.61 -19.83 -7.36
CA HIS A 51 -13.82 -19.33 -7.99
C HIS A 51 -13.62 -19.01 -9.48
N LYS A 52 -12.62 -19.60 -10.14
CA LYS A 52 -12.21 -19.28 -11.51
C LYS A 52 -13.30 -19.43 -12.59
N ASN A 53 -14.36 -20.14 -12.28
CA ASN A 53 -15.50 -20.33 -13.20
C ASN A 53 -16.51 -19.17 -13.13
N GLU A 54 -16.27 -18.20 -12.28
CA GLU A 54 -17.12 -17.00 -12.12
C GLU A 54 -16.52 -15.83 -12.90
N THR A 55 -17.35 -14.85 -13.22
CA THR A 55 -16.89 -13.59 -13.83
C THR A 55 -16.74 -12.53 -12.75
N PHE A 56 -15.64 -11.80 -12.79
CA PHE A 56 -15.29 -10.81 -11.78
C PHE A 56 -15.44 -9.37 -12.31
N LEU A 57 -15.97 -8.47 -11.51
CA LEU A 57 -15.82 -7.05 -11.69
C LEU A 57 -14.66 -6.57 -10.82
N TYR A 58 -13.69 -5.89 -11.43
CA TYR A 58 -12.55 -5.32 -10.75
C TYR A 58 -12.67 -3.78 -10.73
N PRO A 59 -13.32 -3.19 -9.69
CA PRO A 59 -13.35 -1.74 -9.52
C PRO A 59 -11.97 -1.26 -9.09
N CYS A 60 -11.47 -0.23 -9.75
CA CYS A 60 -10.12 0.26 -9.52
C CYS A 60 -9.98 1.76 -9.80
N SER A 61 -8.84 2.33 -9.41
CA SER A 61 -8.42 3.64 -9.89
C SER A 61 -7.77 3.52 -11.28
N GLU A 62 -7.66 4.65 -11.97
CA GLU A 62 -6.93 4.73 -13.24
C GLU A 62 -5.46 4.28 -13.08
N GLU A 63 -4.86 4.59 -11.93
CA GLU A 63 -3.45 4.35 -11.60
C GLU A 63 -3.20 2.97 -10.94
N THR A 64 -4.17 2.05 -11.01
CA THR A 64 -4.01 0.71 -10.43
C THR A 64 -2.81 0.00 -11.05
N THR A 65 -1.98 -0.59 -10.20
CA THR A 65 -0.75 -1.31 -10.57
C THR A 65 -1.01 -2.41 -11.60
N PRO A 66 -0.30 -2.41 -12.75
CA PRO A 66 -0.45 -3.42 -13.80
C PRO A 66 -0.20 -4.86 -13.31
N GLU A 67 0.57 -5.02 -12.24
CA GLU A 67 0.92 -6.31 -11.64
C GLU A 67 -0.32 -7.10 -11.19
N ASN A 68 -1.35 -6.42 -10.68
CA ASN A 68 -2.58 -7.08 -10.25
C ASN A 68 -3.31 -7.73 -11.45
N PHE A 69 -3.34 -7.04 -12.57
CA PHE A 69 -3.96 -7.58 -13.81
C PHE A 69 -3.16 -8.74 -14.36
N LYS A 70 -1.81 -8.66 -14.38
CA LYS A 70 -0.94 -9.78 -14.78
C LYS A 70 -1.17 -11.04 -13.94
N LEU A 71 -1.44 -10.87 -12.63
CA LEU A 71 -1.77 -12.02 -11.77
C LEU A 71 -3.11 -12.66 -12.14
N LEU A 72 -4.14 -11.85 -12.44
CA LEU A 72 -5.44 -12.36 -12.91
C LEU A 72 -5.32 -13.08 -14.24
N GLU A 73 -4.60 -12.51 -15.19
CA GLU A 73 -4.34 -13.09 -16.53
C GLU A 73 -3.58 -14.42 -16.43
N LYS A 74 -2.50 -14.44 -15.62
CA LYS A 74 -1.71 -15.67 -15.36
C LYS A 74 -2.56 -16.77 -14.73
N ALA A 75 -3.51 -16.39 -13.89
CA ALA A 75 -4.46 -17.32 -13.26
C ALA A 75 -5.64 -17.69 -14.17
N LYS A 76 -5.74 -17.13 -15.39
CA LYS A 76 -6.84 -17.30 -16.34
C LYS A 76 -8.20 -16.98 -15.72
N ILE A 77 -8.28 -15.88 -14.98
CA ILE A 77 -9.51 -15.37 -14.37
C ILE A 77 -10.22 -14.45 -15.37
N THR A 78 -11.50 -14.69 -15.60
CA THR A 78 -12.35 -13.81 -16.41
C THR A 78 -12.77 -12.60 -15.58
N TYR A 79 -12.35 -11.39 -15.98
CA TYR A 79 -12.70 -10.16 -15.26
C TYR A 79 -12.98 -8.99 -16.19
N THR A 80 -13.79 -8.06 -15.70
CA THR A 80 -14.02 -6.76 -16.34
C THR A 80 -13.40 -5.67 -15.45
N LYS A 81 -12.46 -4.91 -16.01
CA LYS A 81 -11.89 -3.73 -15.35
C LYS A 81 -12.90 -2.59 -15.39
N SER A 82 -13.18 -1.99 -14.22
CA SER A 82 -14.01 -0.80 -14.12
C SER A 82 -13.24 0.31 -13.41
N VAL A 83 -12.84 1.34 -14.16
CA VAL A 83 -12.18 2.52 -13.60
C VAL A 83 -13.24 3.39 -12.95
N MET A 84 -13.23 3.49 -11.63
CA MET A 84 -14.24 4.20 -10.84
C MET A 84 -13.81 5.62 -10.48
N TYR A 85 -12.50 5.88 -10.39
CA TYR A 85 -11.96 7.19 -10.04
C TYR A 85 -10.52 7.33 -10.53
N ARG A 86 -10.08 8.58 -10.55
CA ARG A 86 -8.68 8.94 -10.74
C ARG A 86 -8.26 9.96 -9.70
N SER A 87 -7.01 9.87 -9.25
CA SER A 87 -6.40 10.90 -8.42
C SER A 87 -5.76 11.95 -9.32
N VAL A 88 -5.96 13.20 -9.01
CA VAL A 88 -5.35 14.32 -9.75
C VAL A 88 -4.57 15.21 -8.80
N PRO A 89 -3.41 15.75 -9.24
CA PRO A 89 -2.67 16.73 -8.45
C PRO A 89 -3.55 17.96 -8.23
N LYS A 90 -3.57 18.47 -6.99
CA LYS A 90 -4.23 19.74 -6.68
C LYS A 90 -3.19 20.85 -6.74
N ASN A 91 -3.58 22.00 -7.29
CA ASN A 91 -2.78 23.20 -7.18
C ASN A 91 -2.81 23.73 -5.74
N LEU A 92 -1.64 23.95 -5.14
CA LEU A 92 -1.46 24.42 -3.77
C LEU A 92 -0.88 25.85 -3.72
N SER A 93 -0.92 26.61 -4.82
CA SER A 93 -0.32 27.94 -4.91
C SER A 93 -0.93 28.98 -3.95
N GLU A 94 -2.12 28.71 -3.40
CA GLU A 94 -2.74 29.54 -2.36
C GLU A 94 -2.14 29.29 -0.96
N VAL A 95 -1.35 28.23 -0.79
CA VAL A 95 -0.72 27.88 0.48
C VAL A 95 0.67 28.53 0.52
N ASP A 96 0.92 29.35 1.52
CA ASP A 96 2.28 29.83 1.78
C ASP A 96 3.04 28.78 2.58
N ILE A 97 3.82 27.97 1.85
CA ILE A 97 4.57 26.85 2.41
C ILE A 97 5.62 27.27 3.42
N LYS A 98 6.10 28.52 3.36
CA LYS A 98 7.11 29.07 4.29
C LYS A 98 6.61 29.24 5.71
N ASN A 99 5.29 29.20 5.90
CA ASN A 99 4.66 29.26 7.23
C ASN A 99 4.62 27.90 7.94
N PHE A 100 5.19 26.84 7.33
CA PHE A 100 5.20 25.51 7.89
C PHE A 100 6.63 25.01 8.11
N ASP A 101 6.88 24.44 9.28
CA ASP A 101 8.16 23.82 9.63
C ASP A 101 8.27 22.39 9.06
N LEU A 102 7.13 21.72 8.91
CA LEU A 102 7.04 20.33 8.50
C LEU A 102 5.92 20.11 7.50
N VAL A 103 6.22 19.32 6.45
CA VAL A 103 5.24 18.84 5.47
C VAL A 103 5.23 17.32 5.46
N VAL A 104 4.03 16.73 5.52
CA VAL A 104 3.84 15.28 5.51
C VAL A 104 3.22 14.82 4.19
N MET A 105 3.89 13.89 3.51
CA MET A 105 3.45 13.30 2.25
C MET A 105 2.96 11.87 2.48
N PHE A 106 1.73 11.56 2.03
CA PHE A 106 1.12 10.23 2.16
C PHE A 106 0.99 9.47 0.83
N SER A 107 1.29 10.13 -0.30
CA SER A 107 1.11 9.50 -1.61
C SER A 107 2.00 10.14 -2.69
N PRO A 108 2.35 9.40 -3.75
CA PRO A 108 3.08 9.97 -4.90
C PRO A 108 2.36 11.12 -5.58
N ILE A 109 1.01 11.10 -5.60
CA ILE A 109 0.22 12.21 -6.17
C ILE A 109 0.33 13.48 -5.32
N GLY A 110 0.44 13.35 -3.99
CA GLY A 110 0.72 14.47 -3.10
C GLY A 110 2.09 15.10 -3.39
N VAL A 111 3.11 14.27 -3.62
CA VAL A 111 4.43 14.75 -4.05
C VAL A 111 4.33 15.50 -5.38
N LYS A 112 3.57 14.96 -6.34
CA LYS A 112 3.36 15.63 -7.63
C LYS A 112 2.65 16.98 -7.47
N SER A 113 1.61 17.05 -6.61
CA SER A 113 0.95 18.32 -6.28
C SER A 113 1.94 19.35 -5.71
N PHE A 114 2.80 18.89 -4.81
CA PHE A 114 3.79 19.72 -4.13
C PHE A 114 4.82 20.32 -5.10
N ILE A 115 5.46 19.49 -5.93
CA ILE A 115 6.47 19.96 -6.88
C ILE A 115 5.91 20.81 -8.02
N GLN A 116 4.61 20.67 -8.32
CA GLN A 116 3.93 21.52 -9.29
C GLN A 116 3.56 22.89 -8.72
N SER A 117 3.43 23.00 -7.41
CA SER A 117 2.97 24.22 -6.74
C SER A 117 4.10 25.06 -6.15
N PHE A 118 5.22 24.44 -5.76
CA PHE A 118 6.32 25.10 -5.05
C PHE A 118 7.66 24.89 -5.74
N LYS A 119 8.50 25.92 -5.69
CA LYS A 119 9.89 25.85 -6.15
C LYS A 119 10.79 25.36 -5.02
N PRO A 120 11.97 24.76 -5.31
CA PRO A 120 12.91 24.32 -4.29
C PRO A 120 13.26 25.37 -3.24
N SER A 121 13.40 26.65 -3.65
CA SER A 121 13.65 27.78 -2.75
C SER A 121 12.53 28.06 -1.75
N ASP A 122 11.32 27.62 -2.03
CA ASP A 122 10.17 27.91 -1.17
C ASP A 122 10.11 26.98 0.06
N TYR A 123 10.68 25.78 -0.07
CA TYR A 123 10.67 24.74 0.98
C TYR A 123 12.07 24.31 1.44
N GLU A 124 13.10 25.08 1.19
CA GLU A 124 14.50 24.77 1.55
C GLU A 124 14.66 24.47 3.05
N LYS A 125 13.91 25.20 3.89
CA LYS A 125 13.93 25.06 5.35
C LYS A 125 12.85 24.14 5.92
N VAL A 126 11.97 23.63 5.07
CA VAL A 126 10.84 22.80 5.49
C VAL A 126 11.28 21.36 5.63
N VAL A 127 11.01 20.75 6.78
CA VAL A 127 11.23 19.34 7.01
C VAL A 127 10.21 18.52 6.23
N VAL A 128 10.67 17.54 5.45
CA VAL A 128 9.76 16.68 4.67
C VAL A 128 9.69 15.30 5.29
N ALA A 129 8.47 14.89 5.63
CA ALA A 129 8.13 13.56 6.10
C ALA A 129 7.36 12.79 5.02
N ALA A 130 7.58 11.48 4.93
CA ALA A 130 6.88 10.62 3.97
C ALA A 130 6.41 9.31 4.58
N PHE A 131 5.14 8.98 4.33
CA PHE A 131 4.57 7.70 4.71
C PHE A 131 4.47 6.75 3.50
N GLY A 132 5.09 5.57 3.65
CA GLY A 132 5.08 4.51 2.65
C GLY A 132 6.21 4.63 1.61
N SER A 133 6.71 3.46 1.19
CA SER A 133 7.85 3.34 0.28
C SER A 133 7.64 4.02 -1.06
N ASN A 134 6.43 3.93 -1.63
CA ASN A 134 6.12 4.56 -2.92
C ASN A 134 6.21 6.09 -2.85
N THR A 135 5.81 6.69 -1.72
CA THR A 135 5.91 8.14 -1.49
C THR A 135 7.38 8.57 -1.34
N GLN A 136 8.18 7.77 -0.61
CA GLN A 136 9.61 8.02 -0.46
C GLN A 136 10.35 7.93 -1.79
N VAL A 137 10.00 6.95 -2.64
CA VAL A 137 10.55 6.82 -3.99
C VAL A 137 10.20 8.05 -4.84
N ALA A 138 8.95 8.50 -4.82
CA ALA A 138 8.52 9.68 -5.56
C ALA A 138 9.25 10.97 -5.13
N LEU A 139 9.50 11.14 -3.82
CA LEU A 139 10.31 12.25 -3.30
C LEU A 139 11.76 12.16 -3.75
N LYS A 140 12.36 10.97 -3.72
CA LYS A 140 13.72 10.74 -4.20
C LYS A 140 13.87 11.06 -5.69
N GLU A 141 12.90 10.64 -6.51
CA GLU A 141 12.84 10.97 -7.94
C GLU A 141 12.69 12.49 -8.17
N ALA A 142 11.94 13.17 -7.31
CA ALA A 142 11.81 14.63 -7.32
C ALA A 142 13.03 15.36 -6.72
N LYS A 143 14.06 14.64 -6.30
CA LYS A 143 15.26 15.17 -5.62
C LYS A 143 14.95 15.91 -4.31
N ILE A 144 13.92 15.49 -3.61
CA ILE A 144 13.54 16.00 -2.28
C ILE A 144 13.97 14.97 -1.23
N ARG A 145 14.74 15.41 -0.24
CA ARG A 145 15.17 14.56 0.88
C ARG A 145 14.01 14.33 1.83
N THR A 146 13.82 13.08 2.24
CA THR A 146 12.83 12.70 3.25
C THR A 146 13.56 12.60 4.60
N LEU A 147 13.40 13.59 5.46
CA LEU A 147 14.03 13.59 6.78
C LEU A 147 13.30 12.69 7.78
N ILE A 148 12.01 12.49 7.61
CA ILE A 148 11.19 11.62 8.49
C ILE A 148 10.53 10.53 7.64
N PRO A 149 11.23 9.40 7.38
CA PRO A 149 10.63 8.26 6.69
C PRO A 149 9.75 7.45 7.65
N ALA A 150 8.57 7.02 7.19
CA ALA A 150 7.65 6.12 7.89
C ALA A 150 6.95 5.19 6.89
N PRO A 151 6.48 3.99 7.30
CA PRO A 151 6.74 3.35 8.58
C PRO A 151 8.17 2.80 8.69
N THR A 152 8.70 2.80 9.89
CA THR A 152 9.93 2.07 10.25
C THR A 152 9.64 1.06 11.36
N ILE A 153 10.60 0.19 11.68
CA ILE A 153 10.45 -0.76 12.81
C ILE A 153 10.22 0.00 14.12
N GLU A 154 10.91 1.12 14.29
CA GLU A 154 10.89 1.93 15.51
C GLU A 154 9.72 2.93 15.54
N ALA A 155 9.20 3.30 14.37
CA ALA A 155 8.10 4.25 14.21
C ALA A 155 7.11 3.75 13.13
N PRO A 156 6.20 2.84 13.49
CA PRO A 156 5.24 2.25 12.56
C PRO A 156 4.13 3.22 12.11
N SER A 157 3.98 4.37 12.75
CA SER A 157 3.04 5.42 12.34
C SER A 157 3.76 6.73 12.07
N MET A 158 3.14 7.61 11.29
CA MET A 158 3.70 8.93 11.00
C MET A 158 3.80 9.80 12.26
N ILE A 159 2.82 9.72 13.17
CA ILE A 159 2.83 10.46 14.43
C ILE A 159 4.05 10.05 15.27
N MET A 160 4.28 8.74 15.44
CA MET A 160 5.45 8.25 16.18
C MET A 160 6.78 8.67 15.52
N ALA A 161 6.83 8.71 14.18
CA ALA A 161 8.02 9.15 13.47
C ALA A 161 8.30 10.64 13.70
N ILE A 162 7.28 11.47 13.70
CA ILE A 162 7.39 12.91 14.00
C ILE A 162 7.78 13.13 15.47
N ASP A 163 7.11 12.48 16.42
CA ASP A 163 7.41 12.60 17.84
C ASP A 163 8.87 12.23 18.13
N ARG A 164 9.34 11.13 17.53
CA ARG A 164 10.73 10.72 17.65
C ARG A 164 11.69 11.77 17.07
N TYR A 165 11.42 12.29 15.87
CA TYR A 165 12.26 13.31 15.25
C TYR A 165 12.34 14.57 16.10
N LEU A 166 11.23 15.00 16.69
CA LEU A 166 11.16 16.18 17.57
C LEU A 166 11.84 15.94 18.93
N SER A 167 12.03 14.69 19.34
CA SER A 167 12.72 14.35 20.59
C SER A 167 14.24 14.26 20.45
N PHE A 168 14.79 14.34 19.24
CA PHE A 168 16.23 14.28 19.02
C PHE A 168 16.96 15.45 19.66
N THR A 169 18.08 15.15 20.31
CA THR A 169 19.08 16.16 20.68
C THR A 169 19.79 16.71 19.42
N ALA A 170 20.50 17.80 19.56
CA ALA A 170 21.21 18.41 18.43
C ALA A 170 22.18 17.42 17.75
N ASN A 171 22.93 16.64 18.53
CA ASN A 171 23.87 15.64 18.01
C ASN A 171 23.15 14.49 17.28
N GLU A 172 22.04 13.98 17.84
CA GLU A 172 21.23 12.93 17.21
C GLU A 172 20.59 13.41 15.90
N LEU A 173 20.19 14.68 15.86
CA LEU A 173 19.64 15.29 14.65
C LEU A 173 20.69 15.37 13.54
N GLU A 174 21.92 15.79 13.85
CA GLU A 174 23.03 15.81 12.90
C GLU A 174 23.35 14.41 12.37
N GLU A 175 23.46 13.41 13.24
CA GLU A 175 23.70 12.01 12.86
C GLU A 175 22.56 11.48 11.97
N HIS A 176 21.32 11.80 12.31
CA HIS A 176 20.15 11.40 11.53
C HIS A 176 20.19 12.03 10.13
N GLN A 177 20.48 13.32 10.02
CA GLN A 177 20.58 14.03 8.75
C GLN A 177 21.69 13.46 7.87
N LEU A 178 22.85 13.16 8.44
CA LEU A 178 23.97 12.53 7.72
C LEU A 178 23.58 11.15 7.17
N LYS A 179 22.92 10.31 7.96
CA LYS A 179 22.44 8.99 7.50
C LYS A 179 21.45 9.11 6.33
N ILE A 180 20.48 10.04 6.43
CA ILE A 180 19.52 10.28 5.36
C ILE A 180 20.23 10.80 4.10
N GLU A 181 21.22 11.64 4.23
CA GLU A 181 21.99 12.15 3.09
C GLU A 181 22.78 11.05 2.39
N GLU A 182 23.42 10.16 3.13
CA GLU A 182 24.10 8.99 2.59
C GLU A 182 23.13 8.07 1.84
N GLU A 183 21.96 7.79 2.40
CA GLU A 183 20.93 6.97 1.76
C GLU A 183 20.34 7.63 0.51
N PHE A 184 20.16 8.94 0.55
CA PHE A 184 19.67 9.71 -0.59
C PHE A 184 20.63 9.67 -1.77
N ASN A 185 21.94 9.75 -1.50
CA ASN A 185 23.00 9.75 -2.51
C ASN A 185 23.33 8.32 -3.04
N LYS A 186 22.90 7.26 -2.36
CA LYS A 186 23.03 5.88 -2.89
C LYS A 186 22.16 5.73 -4.14
N LYS A 187 22.77 5.25 -5.23
CA LYS A 187 22.03 4.89 -6.45
C LYS A 187 20.95 3.87 -6.09
N PRO A 188 19.74 3.96 -6.66
CA PRO A 188 18.69 3.00 -6.41
C PRO A 188 19.15 1.60 -6.83
N GLU A 189 19.32 0.72 -5.88
CA GLU A 189 19.44 -0.71 -6.18
C GLU A 189 18.11 -1.14 -6.79
N LYS A 190 18.15 -1.66 -8.02
CA LYS A 190 16.99 -2.33 -8.63
C LYS A 190 16.66 -3.55 -7.76
N LYS A 191 15.77 -3.41 -6.80
CA LYS A 191 15.22 -4.56 -6.10
C LYS A 191 14.51 -5.42 -7.13
N ALA A 192 15.16 -6.54 -7.49
CA ALA A 192 14.51 -7.62 -8.20
C ALA A 192 13.28 -8.05 -7.38
N PRO A 193 12.15 -8.39 -8.03
CA PRO A 193 10.99 -8.87 -7.32
C PRO A 193 11.40 -10.08 -6.48
N ALA A 194 11.12 -10.03 -5.19
CA ALA A 194 11.42 -11.10 -4.26
C ALA A 194 10.77 -12.40 -4.77
N SER A 195 11.57 -13.28 -5.34
CA SER A 195 11.14 -14.62 -5.72
C SER A 195 10.83 -15.39 -4.43
N LEU A 196 9.55 -15.58 -4.15
CA LEU A 196 9.06 -16.45 -3.10
C LEU A 196 9.60 -17.87 -3.33
N LYS A 197 10.60 -18.27 -2.57
CA LYS A 197 10.98 -19.68 -2.40
C LYS A 197 9.83 -20.37 -1.66
N ILE A 198 9.01 -21.09 -2.41
CA ILE A 198 8.01 -22.00 -1.85
C ILE A 198 8.79 -23.22 -1.32
N THR A 199 9.08 -23.24 -0.02
CA THR A 199 9.52 -24.45 0.68
C THR A 199 8.33 -25.37 0.83
N ALA A 200 8.24 -26.39 0.00
CA ALA A 200 7.29 -27.49 0.13
C ALA A 200 7.65 -28.28 1.41
N LYS A 201 6.90 -28.10 2.49
CA LYS A 201 6.92 -29.00 3.63
C LYS A 201 6.27 -30.33 3.24
N LYS A 202 7.09 -31.39 3.12
CA LYS A 202 6.62 -32.78 3.06
C LYS A 202 5.88 -33.11 4.36
N THR A 203 4.57 -33.33 4.25
CA THR A 203 3.78 -33.93 5.32
C THR A 203 4.15 -35.40 5.43
N ALA A 204 4.78 -35.78 6.54
CA ALA A 204 5.01 -37.16 6.91
C ALA A 204 3.67 -37.84 7.22
N LYS A 205 3.43 -38.96 6.56
CA LYS A 205 2.32 -39.90 6.88
C LYS A 205 2.60 -40.53 8.23
N THR A 206 1.74 -40.24 9.21
CA THR A 206 1.62 -41.10 10.40
C THR A 206 0.57 -42.16 10.11
N GLN A 207 1.00 -43.39 10.02
CA GLN A 207 0.12 -44.59 10.02
C GLN A 207 -0.41 -44.77 11.42
N ALA A 208 -1.71 -44.74 11.59
CA ALA A 208 -2.36 -45.13 12.80
C ALA A 208 -2.77 -46.63 12.68
N GLU A 209 -2.21 -47.42 13.56
CA GLU A 209 -2.58 -48.83 13.80
C GLU A 209 -4.01 -48.93 14.33
N LYS A 210 -4.74 -49.94 13.82
CA LYS A 210 -6.04 -50.36 14.35
C LYS A 210 -5.84 -51.26 15.53
N PRO A 211 -6.58 -51.11 16.64
CA PRO A 211 -6.69 -52.17 17.65
C PRO A 211 -7.75 -53.21 17.22
N LYS A 212 -7.36 -54.47 17.34
CA LYS A 212 -8.25 -55.64 17.20
C LYS A 212 -9.15 -55.77 18.43
N SER A 213 -10.38 -56.10 18.11
CA SER A 213 -11.44 -56.47 19.06
C SER A 213 -11.18 -57.79 19.79
N LYS A 214 -11.60 -57.84 21.00
CA LYS A 214 -12.26 -58.97 21.62
C LYS A 214 -13.63 -58.55 22.10
#